data_d54fe4beed771e36b33561803c3f6813
#
_entry.id   d54fe4beed771e36b33561803c3f6813
#
_cell.length_a   1.000
_cell.length_b   1.000
_cell.length_c   1.000
_cell.angle_alpha   90.00
_cell.angle_beta   90.00
_cell.angle_gamma   90.00
#
_symmetry.space_group_name_H-M   'P 1'
#
loop_
_entity.id
_entity.type
_entity.pdbx_description
1 polymer ?
#
loop_
_entity_poly.entity_id
_entity_poly.type
_entity_poly.pdbx_seq_one_letter_code
_entity_poly.pdbx_strand_id
1 'polypeptide(L)'
;MQNQRRNLLKVAALAAGAAMLGTSELAASEKAFKLSKRDHSKQRALLLSSSGYKDTKYLSHAVSWIGKFAQENNLAGKKIVFIPYASLRRSYDEYEKRVKEALASLNLNIVGVHHAKNAAKEVASADCIFVGGGNTFKLVHDMYENDLIALISKMVEDGTPYIGWSAGSNVAGATMMTTNDMPIIEPESFNTFNIFPYQINPHFISGKPMGHNGESREERLEEFLIANQKSTVYAMPEGTAFWLEGEKATVLGPAAVLKMNYKQKVKLIEPGSSFKY
;
A
#
# COMPACT_ATOMS: atom_id res chain seq x y z
N MET A 1 54.68 25.20 13.18
CA MET A 1 53.93 24.41 14.17
C MET A 1 52.59 25.03 14.62
N GLN A 2 52.43 26.34 14.67
CA GLN A 2 51.17 26.98 15.09
C GLN A 2 50.02 26.85 14.07
N ASN A 3 50.27 26.81 12.76
CA ASN A 3 49.23 26.69 11.73
C ASN A 3 48.61 25.31 11.62
N GLN A 4 49.32 24.24 11.95
CA GLN A 4 48.77 22.88 11.92
C GLN A 4 47.80 22.63 13.09
N ARG A 5 48.05 23.20 14.28
CA ARG A 5 47.13 23.09 15.42
C ARG A 5 45.81 23.85 15.21
N ARG A 6 45.82 24.97 14.50
CA ARG A 6 44.59 25.73 14.17
C ARG A 6 43.69 25.00 13.17
N ASN A 7 44.29 24.27 12.23
CA ASN A 7 43.50 23.47 11.25
C ASN A 7 42.90 22.20 11.88
N LEU A 8 43.62 21.56 12.82
CA LEU A 8 43.09 20.41 13.56
C LEU A 8 41.90 20.78 14.46
N LEU A 9 41.92 21.94 15.11
CA LEU A 9 40.82 22.45 15.94
C LEU A 9 39.59 22.83 15.10
N LYS A 10 39.76 23.33 13.87
CA LYS A 10 38.65 23.63 12.96
C LYS A 10 37.99 22.36 12.40
N VAL A 11 38.77 21.32 12.11
CA VAL A 11 38.24 20.03 11.65
C VAL A 11 37.51 19.30 12.78
N ALA A 12 38.02 19.37 14.01
CA ALA A 12 37.32 18.76 15.17
C ALA A 12 36.01 19.48 15.51
N ALA A 13 35.93 20.81 15.35
CA ALA A 13 34.69 21.57 15.57
C ALA A 13 33.64 21.31 14.49
N LEU A 14 34.03 21.09 13.23
CA LEU A 14 33.15 20.71 12.13
C LEU A 14 32.63 19.27 12.29
N ALA A 15 33.46 18.34 12.77
CA ALA A 15 33.04 16.96 13.00
C ALA A 15 32.09 16.85 14.20
N ALA A 16 32.27 17.63 15.26
CA ALA A 16 31.37 17.67 16.41
C ALA A 16 30.01 18.32 16.07
N GLY A 17 29.99 19.36 15.21
CA GLY A 17 28.76 19.99 14.73
C GLY A 17 27.93 19.07 13.80
N ALA A 18 28.59 18.34 12.90
CA ALA A 18 27.94 17.37 12.02
C ALA A 18 27.40 16.15 12.79
N ALA A 19 28.12 15.70 13.84
CA ALA A 19 27.63 14.59 14.68
C ALA A 19 26.42 14.97 15.53
N MET A 20 26.30 16.22 15.99
CA MET A 20 25.12 16.68 16.76
C MET A 20 23.91 16.94 15.87
N LEU A 21 24.09 17.42 14.63
CA LEU A 21 23.00 17.58 13.67
C LEU A 21 22.46 16.21 13.18
N GLY A 22 23.36 15.26 12.88
CA GLY A 22 22.97 13.91 12.46
C GLY A 22 22.22 13.11 13.53
N THR A 23 22.56 13.29 14.81
CA THR A 23 21.85 12.58 15.90
C THR A 23 20.47 13.17 16.20
N SER A 24 20.27 14.48 15.99
CA SER A 24 18.96 15.12 16.17
C SER A 24 17.99 14.82 15.04
N GLU A 25 18.46 14.71 13.80
CA GLU A 25 17.64 14.32 12.65
C GLU A 25 17.32 12.82 12.64
N LEU A 26 18.26 11.95 13.00
CA LEU A 26 18.02 10.53 13.21
C LEU A 26 17.03 10.28 14.36
N ALA A 27 17.17 11.00 15.48
CA ALA A 27 16.24 10.91 16.61
C ALA A 27 14.87 11.51 16.29
N ALA A 28 14.77 12.52 15.42
CA ALA A 28 13.51 13.06 14.91
C ALA A 28 12.84 12.09 13.94
N SER A 29 13.61 11.41 13.07
CA SER A 29 13.15 10.36 12.17
C SER A 29 12.64 9.13 12.93
N GLU A 30 13.38 8.66 13.95
CA GLU A 30 12.91 7.57 14.83
C GLU A 30 11.68 7.96 15.68
N LYS A 31 11.55 9.23 16.06
CA LYS A 31 10.38 9.74 16.80
C LYS A 31 9.13 9.87 15.94
N ALA A 32 9.28 10.15 14.64
CA ALA A 32 8.18 10.23 13.69
C ALA A 32 7.56 8.84 13.39
N PHE A 33 8.28 7.75 13.64
CA PHE A 33 7.82 6.39 13.37
C PHE A 33 7.25 5.64 14.58
N LYS A 34 7.03 6.28 15.71
CA LYS A 34 6.10 5.74 16.71
C LYS A 34 4.70 5.89 16.14
N LEU A 35 4.25 4.84 15.42
CA LEU A 35 2.86 4.64 15.04
C LEU A 35 1.98 4.94 16.26
N SER A 36 1.38 6.13 16.29
CA SER A 36 0.31 6.41 17.24
C SER A 36 -0.72 5.29 17.08
N LYS A 37 -1.26 4.81 18.17
CA LYS A 37 -2.30 3.78 18.14
C LYS A 37 -3.46 4.32 17.29
N ARG A 38 -3.58 3.80 16.06
CA ARG A 38 -4.58 4.24 15.09
C ARG A 38 -5.96 3.77 15.51
N ASP A 39 -6.96 4.62 15.37
CA ASP A 39 -8.36 4.24 15.55
C ASP A 39 -8.91 3.66 14.24
N HIS A 40 -9.11 2.36 14.20
CA HIS A 40 -9.66 1.67 13.04
C HIS A 40 -11.20 1.62 13.03
N SER A 41 -11.89 2.11 14.08
CA SER A 41 -13.33 1.89 14.26
C SER A 41 -14.21 2.37 13.11
N LYS A 42 -13.83 3.44 12.43
CA LYS A 42 -14.55 4.02 11.28
C LYS A 42 -14.08 3.49 9.94
N GLN A 43 -12.99 2.75 9.92
CA GLN A 43 -12.28 2.37 8.69
C GLN A 43 -13.13 1.45 7.82
N ARG A 44 -13.12 1.71 6.52
CA ARG A 44 -13.77 0.92 5.47
C ARG A 44 -12.81 0.77 4.30
N ALA A 45 -12.36 -0.46 4.01
CA ALA A 45 -11.49 -0.68 2.86
C ALA A 45 -11.76 -2.03 2.18
N LEU A 46 -11.54 -2.07 0.86
CA LEU A 46 -11.52 -3.27 0.06
C LEU A 46 -10.16 -3.39 -0.62
N LEU A 47 -9.37 -4.39 -0.24
CA LEU A 47 -8.00 -4.58 -0.68
C LEU A 47 -7.91 -5.83 -1.56
N LEU A 48 -7.85 -5.64 -2.89
CA LEU A 48 -7.79 -6.73 -3.86
C LEU A 48 -6.34 -7.14 -4.11
N SER A 49 -6.04 -8.43 -4.08
CA SER A 49 -4.71 -8.94 -4.44
C SER A 49 -4.31 -8.55 -5.87
N SER A 50 -5.24 -8.61 -6.80
CA SER A 50 -4.98 -8.39 -8.22
C SER A 50 -6.16 -7.73 -8.93
N SER A 51 -5.88 -7.12 -10.08
CA SER A 51 -6.92 -6.61 -11.00
C SER A 51 -7.38 -7.65 -12.02
N GLY A 52 -6.77 -8.83 -12.04
CA GLY A 52 -7.12 -9.96 -12.89
C GLY A 52 -7.16 -11.25 -12.09
N TYR A 53 -7.90 -12.22 -12.55
CA TYR A 53 -7.94 -13.56 -12.01
C TYR A 53 -8.21 -14.56 -13.13
N LYS A 54 -7.29 -15.52 -13.36
CA LYS A 54 -7.36 -16.45 -14.51
C LYS A 54 -7.57 -15.67 -15.82
N ASP A 55 -8.43 -16.16 -16.70
CA ASP A 55 -8.73 -15.58 -18.01
C ASP A 55 -9.83 -14.50 -17.96
N THR A 56 -10.11 -13.94 -16.77
CA THR A 56 -11.15 -12.92 -16.61
C THR A 56 -10.68 -11.55 -17.12
N LYS A 57 -11.64 -10.72 -17.55
CA LYS A 57 -11.37 -9.32 -17.91
C LYS A 57 -10.94 -8.53 -16.68
N TYR A 58 -10.27 -7.39 -16.91
CA TYR A 58 -9.80 -6.49 -15.89
C TYR A 58 -10.87 -6.15 -14.85
N LEU A 59 -10.59 -6.37 -13.56
CA LEU A 59 -11.48 -6.21 -12.40
C LEU A 59 -12.77 -7.02 -12.41
N SER A 60 -13.10 -7.78 -13.48
CA SER A 60 -14.42 -8.43 -13.61
C SER A 60 -14.72 -9.44 -12.50
N HIS A 61 -13.69 -10.11 -11.94
CA HIS A 61 -13.85 -11.01 -10.80
C HIS A 61 -14.25 -10.29 -9.50
N ALA A 62 -13.99 -8.99 -9.40
CA ALA A 62 -14.22 -8.19 -8.21
C ALA A 62 -15.41 -7.21 -8.33
N VAL A 63 -16.06 -7.12 -9.49
CA VAL A 63 -17.18 -6.17 -9.72
C VAL A 63 -18.29 -6.32 -8.68
N SER A 64 -18.65 -7.57 -8.31
CA SER A 64 -19.68 -7.81 -7.30
C SER A 64 -19.26 -7.31 -5.92
N TRP A 65 -17.98 -7.47 -5.54
CA TRP A 65 -17.48 -6.99 -4.26
C TRP A 65 -17.39 -5.47 -4.23
N ILE A 66 -16.90 -4.85 -5.32
CA ILE A 66 -16.84 -3.39 -5.46
C ILE A 66 -18.24 -2.79 -5.43
N GLY A 67 -19.21 -3.42 -6.11
CA GLY A 67 -20.61 -2.98 -6.11
C GLY A 67 -21.26 -3.05 -4.73
N LYS A 68 -21.05 -4.16 -4.01
CA LYS A 68 -21.52 -4.32 -2.64
C LYS A 68 -20.85 -3.28 -1.71
N PHE A 69 -19.55 -3.08 -1.84
CA PHE A 69 -18.81 -2.08 -1.06
C PHE A 69 -19.33 -0.66 -1.33
N ALA A 70 -19.58 -0.33 -2.60
CA ALA A 70 -20.14 0.96 -2.99
C ALA A 70 -21.55 1.18 -2.40
N GLN A 71 -22.39 0.15 -2.41
CA GLN A 71 -23.74 0.19 -1.83
C GLN A 71 -23.69 0.40 -0.32
N GLU A 72 -22.88 -0.38 0.42
CA GLU A 72 -22.75 -0.29 1.89
C GLU A 72 -22.16 1.03 2.35
N ASN A 73 -21.37 1.69 1.50
CA ASN A 73 -20.77 3.00 1.79
C ASN A 73 -21.51 4.18 1.11
N ASN A 74 -22.70 3.95 0.54
CA ASN A 74 -23.55 4.98 -0.08
C ASN A 74 -22.81 5.82 -1.15
N LEU A 75 -22.03 5.17 -2.03
CA LEU A 75 -21.21 5.83 -3.03
C LEU A 75 -21.95 6.24 -4.32
N ALA A 76 -23.25 5.99 -4.42
CA ALA A 76 -24.05 6.40 -5.58
C ALA A 76 -24.02 7.93 -5.75
N GLY A 77 -23.57 8.41 -6.91
CA GLY A 77 -23.42 9.84 -7.21
C GLY A 77 -22.29 10.55 -6.46
N LYS A 78 -21.57 9.86 -5.59
CA LYS A 78 -20.44 10.37 -4.83
C LYS A 78 -19.16 10.45 -5.67
N LYS A 79 -18.28 11.40 -5.33
CA LYS A 79 -17.00 11.59 -6.03
C LYS A 79 -15.98 10.55 -5.58
N ILE A 80 -15.57 9.70 -6.50
CA ILE A 80 -14.51 8.71 -6.28
C ILE A 80 -13.25 9.23 -6.97
N VAL A 81 -12.21 9.54 -6.19
CA VAL A 81 -10.93 9.96 -6.74
C VAL A 81 -10.06 8.73 -6.99
N PHE A 82 -9.69 8.55 -8.25
CA PHE A 82 -8.81 7.47 -8.70
C PHE A 82 -7.37 7.94 -8.81
N ILE A 83 -6.44 7.20 -8.20
CA ILE A 83 -5.00 7.45 -8.22
C ILE A 83 -4.32 6.44 -9.14
N PRO A 84 -3.86 6.84 -10.35
CA PRO A 84 -3.26 5.96 -11.35
C PRO A 84 -1.73 5.88 -11.27
N TYR A 85 -1.09 6.45 -10.27
CA TYR A 85 0.35 6.73 -10.22
C TYR A 85 1.27 5.51 -10.35
N ALA A 86 0.77 4.30 -10.09
CA ALA A 86 1.52 3.07 -10.34
C ALA A 86 1.72 2.76 -11.84
N SER A 87 1.03 3.45 -12.74
CA SER A 87 1.07 3.18 -14.18
C SER A 87 2.32 3.76 -14.84
N LEU A 88 3.02 2.93 -15.63
CA LEU A 88 4.18 3.33 -16.44
C LEU A 88 3.94 3.10 -17.94
N ARG A 89 3.29 1.97 -18.28
CA ARG A 89 3.12 1.54 -19.68
C ARG A 89 1.89 2.14 -20.35
N ARG A 90 0.99 2.76 -19.58
CA ARG A 90 -0.21 3.45 -20.07
C ARG A 90 -0.21 4.86 -19.52
N SER A 91 -0.80 5.78 -20.28
CA SER A 91 -1.12 7.11 -19.75
C SER A 91 -2.14 6.98 -18.59
N TYR A 92 -2.20 8.00 -17.76
CA TYR A 92 -3.18 8.02 -16.67
C TYR A 92 -4.62 8.09 -17.19
N ASP A 93 -4.86 8.78 -18.33
CA ASP A 93 -6.15 8.82 -18.99
C ASP A 93 -6.62 7.44 -19.48
N GLU A 94 -5.71 6.69 -20.14
CA GLU A 94 -6.01 5.32 -20.59
C GLU A 94 -6.28 4.39 -19.40
N TYR A 95 -5.59 4.61 -18.28
CA TYR A 95 -5.81 3.81 -17.09
C TYR A 95 -7.16 4.13 -16.44
N GLU A 96 -7.48 5.41 -16.28
CA GLU A 96 -8.79 5.84 -15.79
C GLU A 96 -9.93 5.31 -16.68
N LYS A 97 -9.81 5.46 -17.99
CA LYS A 97 -10.78 4.92 -18.98
C LYS A 97 -10.99 3.42 -18.75
N ARG A 98 -9.91 2.66 -18.63
CA ARG A 98 -9.98 1.20 -18.40
C ARG A 98 -10.71 0.85 -17.10
N VAL A 99 -10.49 1.60 -16.02
CA VAL A 99 -11.19 1.41 -14.74
C VAL A 99 -12.67 1.72 -14.89
N LYS A 100 -13.03 2.84 -15.53
CA LYS A 100 -14.41 3.23 -15.82
C LYS A 100 -15.14 2.18 -16.64
N GLU A 101 -14.51 1.67 -17.69
CA GLU A 101 -15.08 0.60 -18.54
C GLU A 101 -15.31 -0.70 -17.77
N ALA A 102 -14.35 -1.11 -16.94
CA ALA A 102 -14.46 -2.32 -16.13
C ALA A 102 -15.58 -2.25 -15.08
N LEU A 103 -15.87 -1.06 -14.57
CA LEU A 103 -16.86 -0.80 -13.52
C LEU A 103 -18.13 -0.10 -14.06
N ALA A 104 -18.32 -0.03 -15.37
CA ALA A 104 -19.42 0.70 -15.99
C ALA A 104 -20.81 0.26 -15.49
N SER A 105 -21.00 -1.03 -15.20
CA SER A 105 -22.25 -1.58 -14.64
C SER A 105 -22.59 -1.04 -13.25
N LEU A 106 -21.63 -0.46 -12.52
CA LEU A 106 -21.83 0.07 -11.16
C LEU A 106 -22.21 1.56 -11.15
N ASN A 107 -22.15 2.25 -12.31
CA ASN A 107 -22.47 3.67 -12.46
C ASN A 107 -21.78 4.58 -11.42
N LEU A 108 -20.48 4.35 -11.19
CA LEU A 108 -19.67 5.10 -10.24
C LEU A 108 -19.09 6.37 -10.87
N ASN A 109 -19.10 7.47 -10.12
CA ASN A 109 -18.50 8.74 -10.54
C ASN A 109 -16.99 8.74 -10.22
N ILE A 110 -16.18 8.16 -11.10
CA ILE A 110 -14.72 8.01 -10.93
C ILE A 110 -14.02 9.15 -11.69
N VAL A 111 -13.13 9.87 -10.99
CA VAL A 111 -12.33 10.99 -11.55
C VAL A 111 -10.86 10.76 -11.23
N GLY A 112 -9.99 10.78 -12.24
CA GLY A 112 -8.57 10.64 -12.07
C GLY A 112 -7.94 11.87 -11.41
N VAL A 113 -7.11 11.65 -10.38
CA VAL A 113 -6.42 12.74 -9.66
C VAL A 113 -5.50 13.57 -10.55
N HIS A 114 -5.00 13.00 -11.64
CA HIS A 114 -4.07 13.63 -12.59
C HIS A 114 -4.70 14.76 -13.41
N HIS A 115 -6.02 14.89 -13.42
CA HIS A 115 -6.69 16.05 -14.04
C HIS A 115 -6.62 17.31 -13.17
N ALA A 116 -6.33 17.17 -11.88
CA ALA A 116 -6.31 18.29 -10.96
C ALA A 116 -4.94 19.02 -10.96
N LYS A 117 -4.97 20.35 -10.83
CA LYS A 117 -3.74 21.14 -10.63
C LYS A 117 -3.08 20.89 -9.27
N ASN A 118 -3.83 20.40 -8.29
CA ASN A 118 -3.35 20.09 -6.95
C ASN A 118 -3.98 18.77 -6.50
N ALA A 119 -3.17 17.72 -6.52
CA ALA A 119 -3.59 16.36 -6.19
C ALA A 119 -4.11 16.25 -4.75
N ALA A 120 -3.46 16.89 -3.78
CA ALA A 120 -3.87 16.81 -2.39
C ALA A 120 -5.25 17.45 -2.16
N LYS A 121 -5.54 18.59 -2.80
CA LYS A 121 -6.88 19.22 -2.74
C LYS A 121 -7.95 18.34 -3.38
N GLU A 122 -7.60 17.70 -4.50
CA GLU A 122 -8.51 16.80 -5.21
C GLU A 122 -8.85 15.58 -4.34
N VAL A 123 -7.83 14.93 -3.78
CA VAL A 123 -8.00 13.78 -2.87
C VAL A 123 -8.78 14.18 -1.61
N ALA A 124 -8.49 15.35 -1.01
CA ALA A 124 -9.21 15.84 0.16
C ALA A 124 -10.72 16.06 -0.08
N SER A 125 -11.14 16.21 -1.34
CA SER A 125 -12.56 16.36 -1.72
C SER A 125 -13.25 15.04 -2.07
N ALA A 126 -12.55 13.89 -1.95
CA ALA A 126 -13.08 12.59 -2.32
C ALA A 126 -14.06 12.05 -1.27
N ASP A 127 -15.18 11.51 -1.74
CA ASP A 127 -16.08 10.69 -0.92
C ASP A 127 -15.57 9.23 -0.81
N CYS A 128 -14.71 8.80 -1.73
CA CYS A 128 -14.04 7.49 -1.72
C CYS A 128 -12.73 7.59 -2.51
N ILE A 129 -11.73 6.80 -2.14
CA ILE A 129 -10.42 6.79 -2.76
C ILE A 129 -10.19 5.42 -3.42
N PHE A 130 -9.86 5.43 -4.72
CA PHE A 130 -9.41 4.25 -5.47
C PHE A 130 -7.92 4.37 -5.78
N VAL A 131 -7.14 3.33 -5.50
CA VAL A 131 -5.71 3.28 -5.82
C VAL A 131 -5.41 2.10 -6.73
N GLY A 132 -4.91 2.40 -7.91
CA GLY A 132 -4.60 1.42 -8.95
C GLY A 132 -3.31 0.64 -8.70
N GLY A 133 -3.22 -0.53 -9.35
CA GLY A 133 -2.00 -1.32 -9.39
C GLY A 133 -1.03 -0.89 -10.49
N GLY A 134 0.14 -1.47 -10.47
CA GLY A 134 1.29 -1.23 -11.33
C GLY A 134 2.57 -1.30 -10.51
N ASN A 135 3.57 -0.47 -10.75
CA ASN A 135 4.80 -0.47 -9.97
C ASN A 135 4.62 0.29 -8.65
N THR A 136 4.83 -0.39 -7.54
CA THR A 136 4.64 0.15 -6.19
C THR A 136 5.64 1.25 -5.84
N PHE A 137 6.90 1.14 -6.31
CA PHE A 137 7.91 2.19 -6.06
C PHE A 137 7.51 3.51 -6.72
N LYS A 138 7.05 3.44 -7.98
CA LYS A 138 6.53 4.61 -8.69
C LYS A 138 5.31 5.21 -7.97
N LEU A 139 4.38 4.34 -7.54
CA LEU A 139 3.19 4.76 -6.81
C LEU A 139 3.57 5.55 -5.54
N VAL A 140 4.42 4.98 -4.70
CA VAL A 140 4.81 5.59 -3.41
C VAL A 140 5.62 6.86 -3.63
N HIS A 141 6.57 6.87 -4.59
CA HIS A 141 7.31 8.07 -4.96
C HIS A 141 6.36 9.22 -5.30
N ASP A 142 5.45 9.03 -6.26
CA ASP A 142 4.55 10.09 -6.70
C ASP A 142 3.54 10.50 -5.60
N MET A 143 3.19 9.58 -4.70
CA MET A 143 2.35 9.92 -3.55
C MET A 143 3.07 10.82 -2.54
N TYR A 144 4.37 10.61 -2.30
CA TYR A 144 5.18 11.52 -1.47
C TYR A 144 5.34 12.88 -2.14
N GLU A 145 5.68 12.93 -3.44
CA GLU A 145 5.80 14.18 -4.22
C GLU A 145 4.51 15.02 -4.23
N ASN A 146 3.36 14.41 -3.97
CA ASN A 146 2.05 15.07 -3.96
C ASN A 146 1.43 15.16 -2.57
N ASP A 147 2.17 14.90 -1.48
CA ASP A 147 1.70 14.97 -0.08
C ASP A 147 0.49 14.06 0.22
N LEU A 148 0.36 12.91 -0.45
CA LEU A 148 -0.83 12.06 -0.37
C LEU A 148 -0.75 11.00 0.73
N ILE A 149 0.44 10.59 1.18
CA ILE A 149 0.57 9.46 2.13
C ILE A 149 -0.13 9.77 3.46
N ALA A 150 0.23 10.86 4.12
CA ALA A 150 -0.36 11.25 5.39
C ALA A 150 -1.85 11.65 5.23
N LEU A 151 -2.18 12.33 4.13
CA LEU A 151 -3.54 12.76 3.83
C LEU A 151 -4.48 11.55 3.71
N ILE A 152 -4.17 10.59 2.84
CA ILE A 152 -5.01 9.40 2.61
C ILE A 152 -5.10 8.57 3.89
N SER A 153 -3.96 8.38 4.58
CA SER A 153 -3.93 7.69 5.86
C SER A 153 -4.95 8.29 6.84
N LYS A 154 -4.96 9.61 7.00
CA LYS A 154 -5.89 10.32 7.89
C LYS A 154 -7.34 10.24 7.40
N MET A 155 -7.60 10.45 6.12
CA MET A 155 -8.95 10.38 5.55
C MET A 155 -9.61 9.02 5.79
N VAL A 156 -8.86 7.93 5.60
CA VAL A 156 -9.38 6.56 5.80
C VAL A 156 -9.60 6.28 7.30
N GLU A 157 -8.74 6.77 8.19
CA GLU A 157 -8.96 6.72 9.63
C GLU A 157 -10.24 7.45 10.04
N ASP A 158 -10.54 8.58 9.42
CA ASP A 158 -11.75 9.37 9.66
C ASP A 158 -13.01 8.77 9.02
N GLY A 159 -12.87 7.71 8.21
CA GLY A 159 -13.98 6.94 7.66
C GLY A 159 -14.19 7.07 6.15
N THR A 160 -13.31 7.79 5.42
CA THR A 160 -13.37 7.80 3.94
C THR A 160 -13.10 6.38 3.40
N PRO A 161 -14.01 5.79 2.62
CA PRO A 161 -13.83 4.46 2.06
C PRO A 161 -12.64 4.39 1.11
N TYR A 162 -11.94 3.24 1.12
CA TYR A 162 -10.76 2.99 0.30
C TYR A 162 -10.90 1.69 -0.49
N ILE A 163 -10.57 1.72 -1.77
CA ILE A 163 -10.39 0.51 -2.59
C ILE A 163 -9.00 0.53 -3.23
N GLY A 164 -8.21 -0.53 -2.97
CA GLY A 164 -6.91 -0.71 -3.61
C GLY A 164 -6.81 -2.07 -4.30
N TRP A 165 -6.01 -2.14 -5.37
CA TRP A 165 -5.66 -3.43 -5.99
C TRP A 165 -4.18 -3.50 -6.35
N SER A 166 -3.59 -4.69 -6.16
CA SER A 166 -2.16 -4.94 -6.43
C SER A 166 -1.28 -3.95 -5.62
N ALA A 167 -0.51 -3.06 -6.28
CA ALA A 167 0.25 -2.00 -5.62
C ALA A 167 -0.63 -1.17 -4.68
N GLY A 168 -1.88 -0.83 -5.08
CA GLY A 168 -2.83 -0.11 -4.23
C GLY A 168 -3.22 -0.87 -2.97
N SER A 169 -3.22 -2.20 -2.98
CA SER A 169 -3.40 -3.01 -1.76
C SER A 169 -2.12 -3.11 -0.95
N ASN A 170 -0.94 -3.20 -1.60
CA ASN A 170 0.33 -3.23 -0.89
C ASN A 170 0.52 -1.96 -0.05
N VAL A 171 0.27 -0.77 -0.64
CA VAL A 171 0.42 0.53 0.07
C VAL A 171 -0.66 0.78 1.14
N ALA A 172 -1.73 -0.01 1.19
CA ALA A 172 -2.65 0.00 2.33
C ALA A 172 -2.04 -0.65 3.58
N GLY A 173 -0.96 -1.42 3.44
CA GLY A 173 -0.18 -1.99 4.53
C GLY A 173 0.61 -0.96 5.33
N ALA A 174 1.42 -1.45 6.27
CA ALA A 174 2.29 -0.60 7.10
C ALA A 174 3.45 0.00 6.30
N THR A 175 4.04 -0.78 5.40
CA THR A 175 5.09 -0.34 4.48
C THR A 175 4.94 -1.04 3.12
N MET A 176 5.61 -0.51 2.09
CA MET A 176 5.66 -1.16 0.79
C MET A 176 6.70 -2.29 0.69
N MET A 177 7.43 -2.60 1.75
CA MET A 177 8.63 -3.47 1.72
C MET A 177 8.37 -4.90 1.27
N THR A 178 7.13 -5.37 1.28
CA THR A 178 6.75 -6.69 0.77
C THR A 178 6.19 -6.65 -0.66
N THR A 179 6.43 -5.58 -1.40
CA THR A 179 6.10 -5.53 -2.84
C THR A 179 6.93 -6.53 -3.65
N ASN A 180 6.38 -6.98 -4.79
CA ASN A 180 7.09 -7.84 -5.74
C ASN A 180 7.76 -7.05 -6.87
N ASP A 181 7.61 -5.73 -6.87
CA ASP A 181 8.02 -4.87 -7.98
C ASP A 181 9.52 -4.57 -7.98
N MET A 182 10.05 -4.27 -9.15
CA MET A 182 11.41 -3.76 -9.30
C MET A 182 11.51 -2.33 -8.79
N PRO A 183 12.58 -1.97 -8.03
CA PRO A 183 12.84 -0.63 -7.52
C PRO A 183 13.34 0.30 -8.62
N ILE A 184 12.44 0.76 -9.47
CA ILE A 184 12.75 1.59 -10.66
C ILE A 184 12.92 3.08 -10.35
N ILE A 185 12.49 3.50 -9.19
CA ILE A 185 12.61 4.86 -8.67
C ILE A 185 12.64 4.79 -7.13
N GLU A 186 13.41 5.64 -6.49
CA GLU A 186 13.52 5.70 -5.03
C GLU A 186 12.39 6.56 -4.44
N PRO A 187 11.53 6.01 -3.56
CA PRO A 187 10.56 6.80 -2.82
C PRO A 187 11.24 7.49 -1.63
N GLU A 188 10.67 8.59 -1.14
CA GLU A 188 11.17 9.29 0.07
C GLU A 188 11.21 8.35 1.29
N SER A 189 10.25 7.43 1.41
CA SER A 189 10.18 6.43 2.47
C SER A 189 9.46 5.19 1.98
N PHE A 190 9.69 4.06 2.67
CA PHE A 190 8.91 2.84 2.48
C PHE A 190 7.58 2.83 3.25
N ASN A 191 7.35 3.83 4.11
CA ASN A 191 6.12 3.95 4.87
C ASN A 191 4.94 4.24 3.94
N THR A 192 3.79 3.63 4.25
CA THR A 192 2.59 3.76 3.45
C THR A 192 1.38 4.13 4.31
N PHE A 193 0.16 3.86 3.89
CA PHE A 193 -1.03 4.38 4.57
C PHE A 193 -1.32 3.78 5.94
N ASN A 194 -0.79 2.59 6.22
CA ASN A 194 -1.05 1.86 7.46
C ASN A 194 -2.55 1.67 7.76
N ILE A 195 -3.36 1.52 6.72
CA ILE A 195 -4.78 1.18 6.81
C ILE A 195 -4.94 -0.20 7.44
N PHE A 196 -4.12 -1.14 7.00
CA PHE A 196 -3.98 -2.47 7.57
C PHE A 196 -2.59 -2.55 8.24
N PRO A 197 -2.48 -2.64 9.59
CA PRO A 197 -1.21 -2.42 10.30
C PRO A 197 -0.24 -3.60 10.19
N TYR A 198 -0.24 -4.27 9.05
CA TYR A 198 0.62 -5.40 8.71
C TYR A 198 1.17 -5.23 7.30
N GLN A 199 2.05 -6.13 6.90
CA GLN A 199 2.55 -6.18 5.54
C GLN A 199 1.57 -6.93 4.64
N ILE A 200 1.37 -6.43 3.42
CA ILE A 200 0.54 -7.08 2.40
C ILE A 200 1.44 -7.46 1.22
N ASN A 201 1.48 -8.75 0.88
CA ASN A 201 2.08 -9.21 -0.36
C ASN A 201 0.98 -9.66 -1.33
N PRO A 202 0.59 -8.81 -2.29
CA PRO A 202 -0.37 -9.19 -3.33
C PRO A 202 0.29 -10.08 -4.39
N HIS A 203 -0.52 -10.69 -5.27
CA HIS A 203 -0.05 -11.61 -6.31
C HIS A 203 0.79 -12.76 -5.77
N PHE A 204 0.47 -13.25 -4.59
CA PHE A 204 1.21 -14.38 -4.02
C PHE A 204 1.00 -15.64 -4.84
N ILE A 205 2.11 -16.31 -5.14
CA ILE A 205 2.16 -17.59 -5.82
C ILE A 205 2.97 -18.54 -4.96
N SER A 206 2.40 -19.68 -4.61
CA SER A 206 3.09 -20.71 -3.83
C SER A 206 4.03 -21.55 -4.69
N GLY A 207 5.19 -21.89 -4.14
CA GLY A 207 6.18 -22.73 -4.79
C GLY A 207 7.01 -22.01 -5.85
N LYS A 208 7.83 -22.79 -6.56
CA LYS A 208 8.70 -22.30 -7.64
C LYS A 208 8.11 -22.71 -9.00
N PRO A 209 8.03 -21.77 -9.96
CA PRO A 209 7.70 -22.15 -11.34
C PRO A 209 8.71 -23.16 -11.90
N MET A 210 8.26 -24.05 -12.78
CA MET A 210 9.13 -25.06 -13.41
C MET A 210 10.31 -24.38 -14.13
N GLY A 211 11.53 -24.85 -13.85
CA GLY A 211 12.77 -24.30 -14.41
C GLY A 211 13.29 -23.04 -13.72
N HIS A 212 12.64 -22.56 -12.66
CA HIS A 212 13.13 -21.42 -11.89
C HIS A 212 14.06 -21.88 -10.76
N ASN A 213 15.33 -21.45 -10.79
CA ASN A 213 16.34 -21.79 -9.78
C ASN A 213 16.53 -20.74 -8.67
N GLY A 214 15.87 -19.58 -8.79
CA GLY A 214 15.87 -18.53 -7.77
C GLY A 214 14.93 -18.84 -6.59
N GLU A 215 14.84 -17.90 -5.66
CA GLU A 215 13.94 -18.04 -4.49
C GLU A 215 12.48 -18.04 -4.92
N SER A 216 11.69 -18.84 -4.19
CA SER A 216 10.24 -18.77 -4.24
C SER A 216 9.71 -17.47 -3.59
N ARG A 217 8.43 -17.21 -3.73
CA ARG A 217 7.80 -16.08 -3.04
C ARG A 217 7.82 -16.26 -1.52
N GLU A 218 7.65 -17.48 -1.05
CA GLU A 218 7.73 -17.83 0.37
C GLU A 218 9.11 -17.53 0.93
N GLU A 219 10.18 -17.95 0.25
CA GLU A 219 11.56 -17.73 0.68
C GLU A 219 11.88 -16.23 0.79
N ARG A 220 11.45 -15.40 -0.16
CA ARG A 220 11.64 -13.93 -0.10
C ARG A 220 10.87 -13.28 1.05
N LEU A 221 9.66 -13.74 1.34
CA LEU A 221 8.90 -13.24 2.49
C LEU A 221 9.49 -13.71 3.81
N GLU A 222 10.10 -14.91 3.85
CA GLU A 222 10.85 -15.39 5.00
C GLU A 222 12.10 -14.54 5.26
N GLU A 223 12.87 -14.18 4.22
CA GLU A 223 14.01 -13.24 4.34
C GLU A 223 13.56 -11.90 4.92
N PHE A 224 12.43 -11.34 4.43
CA PHE A 224 11.85 -10.14 5.00
C PHE A 224 11.56 -10.32 6.50
N LEU A 225 10.97 -11.45 6.91
CA LEU A 225 10.62 -11.72 8.30
C LEU A 225 11.85 -12.00 9.17
N ILE A 226 12.95 -12.53 8.62
CA ILE A 226 14.23 -12.67 9.33
C ILE A 226 14.78 -11.29 9.70
N ALA A 227 14.75 -10.36 8.77
CA ALA A 227 15.20 -8.97 8.99
C ALA A 227 14.22 -8.16 9.85
N ASN A 228 12.92 -8.48 9.81
CA ASN A 228 11.83 -7.73 10.45
C ASN A 228 10.99 -8.64 11.37
N GLN A 229 11.60 -9.21 12.40
CA GLN A 229 11.04 -10.30 13.21
C GLN A 229 9.71 -10.00 13.93
N LYS A 230 9.39 -8.73 14.14
CA LYS A 230 8.13 -8.27 14.77
C LYS A 230 7.00 -8.09 13.76
N SER A 231 7.31 -8.18 12.47
CA SER A 231 6.32 -7.99 11.41
C SER A 231 5.44 -9.23 11.21
N THR A 232 4.25 -8.99 10.68
CA THR A 232 3.35 -10.02 10.15
C THR A 232 3.12 -9.72 8.69
N VAL A 233 3.21 -10.72 7.83
CA VAL A 233 2.91 -10.63 6.40
C VAL A 233 1.64 -11.41 6.09
N TYR A 234 0.73 -10.76 5.35
CA TYR A 234 -0.42 -11.41 4.74
C TYR A 234 -0.16 -11.55 3.24
N ALA A 235 0.12 -12.78 2.81
CA ALA A 235 0.37 -13.11 1.43
C ALA A 235 -0.95 -13.51 0.75
N MET A 236 -1.37 -12.74 -0.24
CA MET A 236 -2.68 -12.81 -0.86
C MET A 236 -2.57 -13.42 -2.27
N PRO A 237 -3.07 -14.64 -2.52
CA PRO A 237 -3.17 -15.19 -3.87
C PRO A 237 -4.06 -14.34 -4.78
N GLU A 238 -3.83 -14.40 -6.10
CA GLU A 238 -4.68 -13.69 -7.06
C GLU A 238 -6.15 -14.11 -6.95
N GLY A 239 -7.04 -13.17 -7.21
CA GLY A 239 -8.48 -13.36 -7.07
C GLY A 239 -8.97 -13.31 -5.62
N THR A 240 -8.10 -13.03 -4.63
CA THR A 240 -8.50 -12.83 -3.23
C THR A 240 -8.58 -11.35 -2.87
N ALA A 241 -9.29 -11.03 -1.79
CA ALA A 241 -9.35 -9.70 -1.22
C ALA A 241 -9.50 -9.73 0.31
N PHE A 242 -9.13 -8.62 0.96
CA PHE A 242 -9.60 -8.28 2.29
C PHE A 242 -10.73 -7.27 2.23
N TRP A 243 -11.81 -7.55 2.92
CA TRP A 243 -12.86 -6.60 3.26
C TRP A 243 -12.63 -6.14 4.69
N LEU A 244 -12.26 -4.87 4.85
CA LEU A 244 -11.99 -4.26 6.15
C LEU A 244 -13.20 -3.45 6.62
N GLU A 245 -13.63 -3.71 7.83
CA GLU A 245 -14.75 -3.03 8.48
C GLU A 245 -14.44 -2.81 9.96
N GLY A 246 -14.11 -1.58 10.30
CA GLY A 246 -13.53 -1.29 11.61
C GLY A 246 -12.26 -2.09 11.82
N GLU A 247 -12.14 -2.76 12.95
CA GLU A 247 -11.01 -3.63 13.30
C GLU A 247 -11.16 -5.07 12.79
N LYS A 248 -12.14 -5.34 11.91
CA LYS A 248 -12.40 -6.68 11.37
C LYS A 248 -11.95 -6.77 9.92
N ALA A 249 -11.19 -7.80 9.59
CA ALA A 249 -10.85 -8.19 8.23
C ALA A 249 -11.55 -9.50 7.86
N THR A 250 -12.20 -9.54 6.70
CA THR A 250 -12.81 -10.75 6.13
C THR A 250 -12.10 -11.11 4.83
N VAL A 251 -11.73 -12.37 4.66
CA VAL A 251 -11.12 -12.88 3.43
C VAL A 251 -12.22 -13.15 2.39
N LEU A 252 -12.06 -12.60 1.19
CA LEU A 252 -12.90 -12.86 0.03
C LEU A 252 -12.10 -13.59 -1.06
N GLY A 253 -12.78 -14.37 -1.88
CA GLY A 253 -12.21 -15.00 -3.06
C GLY A 253 -12.11 -16.52 -2.97
N PRO A 254 -11.41 -17.15 -3.91
CA PRO A 254 -11.40 -18.60 -4.07
C PRO A 254 -10.29 -19.32 -3.30
N ALA A 255 -9.35 -18.60 -2.67
CA ALA A 255 -8.19 -19.18 -2.02
C ALA A 255 -7.94 -18.59 -0.63
N ALA A 256 -7.30 -19.37 0.24
CA ALA A 256 -6.89 -18.89 1.56
C ALA A 256 -5.76 -17.84 1.44
N VAL A 257 -5.77 -16.86 2.33
CA VAL A 257 -4.65 -15.93 2.54
C VAL A 257 -3.70 -16.51 3.56
N LEU A 258 -2.39 -16.40 3.31
CA LEU A 258 -1.36 -16.90 4.20
C LEU A 258 -0.96 -15.81 5.20
N LYS A 259 -1.06 -16.11 6.49
CA LYS A 259 -0.48 -15.28 7.56
C LYS A 259 0.87 -15.85 7.95
N MET A 260 1.92 -15.07 7.77
CA MET A 260 3.31 -15.44 8.01
C MET A 260 3.92 -14.57 9.11
N ASN A 261 4.62 -15.22 10.05
CA ASN A 261 5.37 -14.57 11.12
C ASN A 261 6.73 -15.26 11.27
N TYR A 262 7.72 -14.52 11.77
CA TYR A 262 9.05 -15.05 11.99
C TYR A 262 9.03 -16.33 12.89
N LYS A 263 9.66 -17.40 12.39
CA LYS A 263 9.76 -18.71 13.10
C LYS A 263 8.42 -19.30 13.57
N GLN A 264 7.30 -18.92 12.95
CA GLN A 264 6.01 -19.52 13.26
C GLN A 264 5.48 -20.30 12.05
N LYS A 265 4.69 -21.34 12.34
CA LYS A 265 3.99 -22.07 11.28
C LYS A 265 3.03 -21.12 10.55
N VAL A 266 3.09 -21.14 9.24
CA VAL A 266 2.16 -20.38 8.38
C VAL A 266 0.72 -20.77 8.72
N LYS A 267 -0.14 -19.75 8.91
CA LYS A 267 -1.57 -19.94 9.14
C LYS A 267 -2.33 -19.60 7.86
N LEU A 268 -3.21 -20.49 7.45
CA LEU A 268 -4.16 -20.24 6.37
C LEU A 268 -5.42 -19.58 6.93
N ILE A 269 -5.88 -18.53 6.29
CA ILE A 269 -7.14 -17.87 6.60
C ILE A 269 -8.07 -18.11 5.43
N GLU A 270 -9.05 -18.98 5.65
CA GLU A 270 -9.94 -19.47 4.61
C GLU A 270 -10.88 -18.39 4.10
N PRO A 271 -11.33 -18.47 2.84
CA PRO A 271 -12.38 -17.61 2.30
C PRO A 271 -13.63 -17.58 3.18
N GLY A 272 -14.20 -16.38 3.38
CA GLY A 272 -15.33 -16.15 4.26
C GLY A 272 -14.98 -16.03 5.74
N SER A 273 -13.76 -16.40 6.15
CA SER A 273 -13.31 -16.23 7.54
C SER A 273 -13.03 -14.76 7.84
N SER A 274 -13.30 -14.37 9.09
CA SER A 274 -12.99 -13.03 9.60
C SER A 274 -12.06 -13.13 10.80
N PHE A 275 -11.23 -12.09 10.98
CA PHE A 275 -10.37 -11.94 12.16
C PHE A 275 -10.29 -10.49 12.58
N LYS A 276 -9.94 -10.26 13.85
CA LYS A 276 -9.64 -8.93 14.38
C LYS A 276 -8.16 -8.61 14.20
N TYR A 277 -7.83 -7.37 13.81
CA TYR A 277 -6.46 -6.92 13.59
C TYR A 277 -6.11 -5.64 14.36
#